data_476339ef1a803bf86287df553f647981
#
_entry.id   476339ef1a803bf86287df553f647981
#
_cell.length_a   1.000
_cell.length_b   1.000
_cell.length_c   1.000
_cell.angle_alpha   90.00
_cell.angle_beta   90.00
_cell.angle_gamma   90.00
#
_symmetry.space_group_name_H-M   'P 1'
#
loop_
_entity.id
_entity.type
_entity.pdbx_description
1 polymer ?
#
loop_
_entity_poly.entity_id
_entity_poly.type
_entity_poly.pdbx_seq_one_letter_code
_entity_poly.pdbx_strand_id
1 'polypeptide(L)'
;MELSQEYYDAVAKGTHFQETESAWAGADSKNYVEEIKCLQKHHKAKTLLDYGCGKGHQYTQKSPPFDQRTGFKSYYLYDPCVSYYSKPPRSDRKFDAIICLQVIRHIPNQDIQWLKELFERTAKKFVLIGEFDPTFKQKPKKVTNSDSESRTIDFYQEAFADWDSPAELYFHWRKHQCDLTKKDNDKIINIM
;
A
#
# COMPACT_ATOMS: atom_id res chain seq x y z
N MET A 1 19.55 -2.74 3.79
CA MET A 1 19.13 -1.41 4.24
C MET A 1 17.77 -1.59 4.89
N GLU A 2 17.53 -1.00 6.03
CA GLU A 2 16.32 -1.17 6.84
C GLU A 2 15.64 0.19 6.98
N LEU A 3 14.37 0.19 7.33
CA LEU A 3 13.63 1.42 7.69
C LEU A 3 14.29 2.09 8.90
N SER A 4 14.14 3.40 9.01
CA SER A 4 14.75 4.17 10.09
C SER A 4 14.20 3.77 11.46
N GLN A 5 14.99 4.03 12.52
CA GLN A 5 14.50 3.85 13.90
C GLN A 5 13.30 4.75 14.18
N GLU A 6 13.25 5.95 13.56
CA GLU A 6 12.11 6.86 13.66
C GLU A 6 10.80 6.21 13.19
N TYR A 7 10.84 5.44 12.09
CA TYR A 7 9.69 4.68 11.65
C TYR A 7 9.22 3.67 12.71
N TYR A 8 10.13 2.86 13.25
CA TYR A 8 9.77 1.88 14.26
C TYR A 8 9.27 2.54 15.56
N ASP A 9 9.85 3.68 15.94
CA ASP A 9 9.43 4.44 17.11
C ASP A 9 8.04 5.07 16.91
N ALA A 10 7.77 5.63 15.75
CA ALA A 10 6.45 6.19 15.41
C ALA A 10 5.38 5.12 15.43
N VAL A 11 5.67 3.96 14.87
CA VAL A 11 4.75 2.82 14.86
C VAL A 11 4.57 2.20 16.26
N ALA A 12 5.65 2.08 17.04
CA ALA A 12 5.59 1.55 18.41
C ALA A 12 4.84 2.48 19.37
N LYS A 13 4.96 3.80 19.17
CA LYS A 13 4.20 4.82 19.94
C LYS A 13 2.73 4.87 19.53
N GLY A 14 2.44 4.54 18.28
CA GLY A 14 1.07 4.35 17.84
C GLY A 14 0.50 3.09 18.50
N THR A 15 -0.21 3.25 19.59
CA THR A 15 -0.85 2.18 20.39
C THR A 15 -1.78 1.26 19.58
N HIS A 16 -1.82 1.42 18.28
CA HIS A 16 -2.71 0.72 17.36
C HIS A 16 -2.33 -0.73 17.08
N PHE A 17 -1.09 -1.12 17.35
CA PHE A 17 -0.58 -2.44 16.93
C PHE A 17 -1.02 -3.58 17.83
N GLN A 18 -1.27 -3.34 19.10
CA GLN A 18 -1.33 -4.44 20.07
C GLN A 18 -2.75 -4.78 20.57
N GLU A 19 -3.71 -3.85 20.53
CA GLU A 19 -4.85 -3.97 21.44
C GLU A 19 -6.18 -4.37 20.81
N THR A 20 -6.37 -4.25 19.50
CA THR A 20 -7.62 -4.69 18.89
C THR A 20 -7.37 -5.57 17.67
N GLU A 21 -8.14 -6.64 17.56
CA GLU A 21 -8.10 -7.57 16.43
C GLU A 21 -8.36 -6.85 15.09
N SER A 22 -9.08 -5.73 15.12
CA SER A 22 -9.43 -4.91 13.96
C SER A 22 -8.39 -3.87 13.56
N ALA A 23 -7.45 -3.50 14.45
CA ALA A 23 -6.41 -2.54 14.12
C ALA A 23 -5.44 -3.13 13.10
N TRP A 24 -5.17 -2.38 12.02
CA TRP A 24 -4.25 -2.78 10.95
C TRP A 24 -4.57 -4.15 10.34
N ALA A 25 -5.84 -4.44 10.21
CA ALA A 25 -6.32 -5.73 9.71
C ALA A 25 -5.91 -6.02 8.24
N GLY A 26 -5.38 -5.04 7.52
CA GLY A 26 -5.15 -5.13 6.07
C GLY A 26 -6.47 -5.11 5.29
N ALA A 27 -7.54 -4.55 5.89
CA ALA A 27 -8.88 -4.62 5.32
C ALA A 27 -9.12 -3.64 4.17
N ASP A 28 -8.29 -2.62 4.03
CA ASP A 28 -8.47 -1.56 3.03
C ASP A 28 -8.20 -2.05 1.60
N SER A 29 -7.40 -3.09 1.44
CA SER A 29 -7.14 -3.72 0.14
C SER A 29 -8.40 -4.19 -0.58
N LYS A 30 -9.50 -4.50 0.17
CA LYS A 30 -10.81 -4.83 -0.41
C LYS A 30 -11.34 -3.75 -1.36
N ASN A 31 -10.93 -2.51 -1.11
CA ASN A 31 -11.39 -1.34 -1.84
C ASN A 31 -10.70 -1.16 -3.19
N TYR A 32 -9.63 -1.90 -3.45
CA TYR A 32 -8.78 -1.82 -4.65
C TYR A 32 -8.84 -3.11 -5.49
N VAL A 33 -9.74 -4.03 -5.16
CA VAL A 33 -9.79 -5.37 -5.81
C VAL A 33 -10.00 -5.27 -7.31
N GLU A 34 -10.90 -4.43 -7.78
CA GLU A 34 -11.22 -4.35 -9.22
C GLU A 34 -10.06 -3.73 -10.01
N GLU A 35 -9.42 -2.70 -9.47
CA GLU A 35 -8.24 -2.07 -10.07
C GLU A 35 -7.07 -3.04 -10.15
N ILE A 36 -6.79 -3.70 -9.04
CA ILE A 36 -5.71 -4.69 -8.95
C ILE A 36 -5.97 -5.85 -9.91
N LYS A 37 -7.22 -6.33 -10.01
CA LYS A 37 -7.62 -7.37 -10.94
C LYS A 37 -7.48 -6.93 -12.41
N CYS A 38 -7.82 -5.68 -12.70
CA CYS A 38 -7.61 -5.08 -14.02
C CYS A 38 -6.12 -5.07 -14.40
N LEU A 39 -5.27 -4.49 -13.53
CA LEU A 39 -3.81 -4.45 -13.72
C LEU A 39 -3.20 -5.86 -13.79
N GLN A 40 -3.63 -6.77 -12.91
CA GLN A 40 -3.17 -8.15 -12.92
C GLN A 40 -3.42 -8.83 -14.28
N LYS A 41 -4.62 -8.64 -14.85
CA LYS A 41 -4.98 -9.18 -16.17
C LYS A 41 -4.20 -8.52 -17.28
N HIS A 42 -4.12 -7.19 -17.29
CA HIS A 42 -3.41 -6.41 -18.30
C HIS A 42 -1.94 -6.85 -18.38
N HIS A 43 -1.26 -6.88 -17.24
CA HIS A 43 0.16 -7.26 -17.17
C HIS A 43 0.40 -8.77 -17.12
N LYS A 44 -0.65 -9.60 -17.06
CA LYS A 44 -0.54 -11.06 -16.87
C LYS A 44 0.36 -11.39 -15.67
N ALA A 45 0.20 -10.64 -14.57
CA ALA A 45 1.00 -10.78 -13.37
C ALA A 45 0.60 -12.05 -12.61
N LYS A 46 1.57 -12.78 -12.06
CA LYS A 46 1.33 -14.04 -11.35
C LYS A 46 1.73 -13.98 -9.88
N THR A 47 2.74 -13.17 -9.57
CA THR A 47 3.31 -13.06 -8.23
C THR A 47 3.10 -11.66 -7.67
N LEU A 48 2.72 -11.57 -6.40
CA LEU A 48 2.39 -10.33 -5.71
C LEU A 48 3.25 -10.15 -4.47
N LEU A 49 3.77 -8.94 -4.24
CA LEU A 49 4.18 -8.44 -2.94
C LEU A 49 3.10 -7.46 -2.44
N ASP A 50 2.50 -7.76 -1.29
CA ASP A 50 1.67 -6.80 -0.55
C ASP A 50 2.54 -6.16 0.54
N TYR A 51 2.99 -4.93 0.26
CA TYR A 51 3.84 -4.15 1.15
C TYR A 51 2.97 -3.30 2.10
N GLY A 52 3.11 -3.52 3.40
CA GLY A 52 2.25 -2.93 4.42
C GLY A 52 0.90 -3.66 4.53
N CYS A 53 0.93 -4.98 4.43
CA CYS A 53 -0.28 -5.83 4.42
C CYS A 53 -1.05 -5.83 5.74
N GLY A 54 -0.52 -5.19 6.80
CA GLY A 54 -1.07 -5.29 8.14
C GLY A 54 -1.15 -6.75 8.60
N LYS A 55 -2.21 -7.10 9.29
CA LYS A 55 -2.45 -8.48 9.76
C LYS A 55 -2.89 -9.45 8.66
N GLY A 56 -2.99 -9.00 7.41
CA GLY A 56 -3.30 -9.85 6.25
C GLY A 56 -4.68 -10.50 6.26
N HIS A 57 -5.66 -9.95 6.99
CA HIS A 57 -6.99 -10.55 7.11
C HIS A 57 -7.72 -10.71 5.78
N GLN A 58 -7.36 -9.94 4.75
CA GLN A 58 -7.90 -10.09 3.41
C GLN A 58 -7.53 -11.43 2.75
N TYR A 59 -6.42 -12.03 3.19
CA TYR A 59 -5.93 -13.31 2.68
C TYR A 59 -6.40 -14.49 3.54
N THR A 60 -6.60 -14.28 4.83
CA THR A 60 -6.82 -15.37 5.79
C THR A 60 -8.25 -15.45 6.32
N GLN A 61 -8.97 -14.31 6.42
CA GLN A 61 -10.28 -14.25 7.05
C GLN A 61 -11.44 -13.93 6.08
N LYS A 62 -11.15 -13.71 4.80
CA LYS A 62 -12.18 -13.42 3.78
C LYS A 62 -12.40 -14.60 2.85
N SER A 63 -13.64 -14.77 2.40
CA SER A 63 -14.01 -15.78 1.42
C SER A 63 -14.73 -15.10 0.24
N PRO A 64 -14.22 -15.23 -0.98
CA PRO A 64 -12.92 -15.80 -1.31
C PRO A 64 -11.78 -14.88 -0.83
N PRO A 65 -10.58 -15.44 -0.56
CA PRO A 65 -9.41 -14.65 -0.14
C PRO A 65 -8.93 -13.70 -1.25
N PHE A 66 -8.12 -12.71 -0.87
CA PHE A 66 -7.75 -11.59 -1.73
C PHE A 66 -7.04 -12.04 -3.03
N ASP A 67 -6.11 -12.99 -2.92
CA ASP A 67 -5.40 -13.54 -4.08
C ASP A 67 -6.33 -14.19 -5.09
N GLN A 68 -7.35 -14.93 -4.62
CA GLN A 68 -8.36 -15.52 -5.51
C GLN A 68 -9.24 -14.46 -6.17
N ARG A 69 -9.60 -13.40 -5.44
CA ARG A 69 -10.39 -12.29 -6.00
C ARG A 69 -9.63 -11.50 -7.06
N THR A 70 -8.32 -11.35 -6.89
CA THR A 70 -7.45 -10.58 -7.78
C THR A 70 -6.76 -11.41 -8.84
N GLY A 71 -6.72 -12.74 -8.70
CA GLY A 71 -6.21 -13.68 -9.70
C GLY A 71 -4.70 -13.94 -9.63
N PHE A 72 -4.02 -13.53 -8.57
CA PHE A 72 -2.61 -13.88 -8.37
C PHE A 72 -2.44 -15.34 -8.00
N LYS A 73 -1.38 -15.96 -8.51
CA LYS A 73 -1.06 -17.38 -8.24
C LYS A 73 -0.28 -17.58 -6.94
N SER A 74 0.49 -16.57 -6.55
CA SER A 74 1.22 -16.57 -5.30
C SER A 74 1.42 -15.15 -4.80
N TYR A 75 1.55 -15.00 -3.49
CA TYR A 75 1.73 -13.73 -2.83
C TYR A 75 2.78 -13.82 -1.73
N TYR A 76 3.32 -12.68 -1.39
CA TYR A 76 4.19 -12.47 -0.23
C TYR A 76 3.64 -11.29 0.56
N LEU A 77 3.35 -11.52 1.83
CA LEU A 77 2.87 -10.50 2.74
C LEU A 77 4.06 -9.96 3.52
N TYR A 78 4.20 -8.65 3.52
CA TYR A 78 5.22 -7.97 4.30
C TYR A 78 4.64 -6.76 5.02
N ASP A 79 4.87 -6.72 6.31
CA ASP A 79 4.60 -5.57 7.17
C ASP A 79 5.64 -5.55 8.28
N PRO A 80 6.53 -4.54 8.34
CA PRO A 80 7.63 -4.51 9.30
C PRO A 80 7.17 -4.49 10.76
N CYS A 81 5.92 -4.12 10.99
CA CYS A 81 5.34 -3.95 12.32
C CYS A 81 4.47 -5.14 12.77
N VAL A 82 4.23 -6.10 11.89
CA VAL A 82 3.47 -7.31 12.21
C VAL A 82 4.42 -8.49 12.30
N SER A 83 4.68 -8.99 13.49
CA SER A 83 5.76 -9.95 13.78
C SER A 83 5.83 -11.16 12.83
N TYR A 84 4.68 -11.75 12.47
CA TYR A 84 4.62 -12.90 11.56
C TYR A 84 4.77 -12.54 10.07
N TYR A 85 4.72 -11.25 9.71
CA TYR A 85 4.98 -10.73 8.36
C TYR A 85 6.19 -9.80 8.29
N SER A 86 6.93 -9.61 9.39
CA SER A 86 8.04 -8.67 9.49
C SER A 86 9.32 -9.12 8.75
N LYS A 87 9.34 -10.34 8.24
CA LYS A 87 10.49 -10.79 7.46
C LYS A 87 10.47 -10.15 6.07
N PRO A 88 11.46 -9.30 5.73
CA PRO A 88 11.51 -8.70 4.41
C PRO A 88 11.73 -9.75 3.32
N PRO A 89 11.25 -9.51 2.10
CA PRO A 89 11.60 -10.39 0.98
C PRO A 89 13.11 -10.36 0.75
N ARG A 90 13.66 -11.50 0.34
CA ARG A 90 15.09 -11.59 0.00
C ARG A 90 15.42 -10.54 -1.08
N SER A 91 16.63 -9.99 -1.01
CA SER A 91 17.08 -8.91 -1.92
C SER A 91 17.09 -9.29 -3.41
N ASP A 92 17.25 -10.59 -3.70
CA ASP A 92 17.22 -11.15 -5.07
C ASP A 92 15.81 -11.52 -5.55
N ARG A 93 14.82 -11.50 -4.65
CA ARG A 93 13.45 -11.86 -4.99
C ARG A 93 12.76 -10.76 -5.77
N LYS A 94 12.15 -11.15 -6.88
CA LYS A 94 11.36 -10.27 -7.75
C LYS A 94 9.90 -10.71 -7.75
N PHE A 95 9.01 -9.72 -7.88
CA PHE A 95 7.57 -9.93 -7.98
C PHE A 95 7.04 -9.36 -9.29
N ASP A 96 6.03 -9.99 -9.87
CA ASP A 96 5.37 -9.41 -11.05
C ASP A 96 4.66 -8.11 -10.69
N ALA A 97 4.08 -8.04 -9.50
CA ALA A 97 3.37 -6.88 -9.00
C ALA A 97 3.75 -6.55 -7.55
N ILE A 98 3.74 -5.27 -7.22
CA ILE A 98 3.77 -4.77 -5.84
C ILE A 98 2.53 -3.92 -5.62
N ILE A 99 1.84 -4.12 -4.50
CA ILE A 99 0.82 -3.19 -4.01
C ILE A 99 1.27 -2.59 -2.68
N CYS A 100 1.02 -1.29 -2.52
CA CYS A 100 1.31 -0.53 -1.31
C CYS A 100 0.10 0.38 -1.04
N LEU A 101 -0.80 -0.08 -0.16
CA LEU A 101 -2.14 0.48 -0.03
C LEU A 101 -2.33 1.11 1.35
N GLN A 102 -2.49 2.42 1.40
CA GLN A 102 -2.66 3.20 2.64
C GLN A 102 -1.44 3.12 3.59
N VAL A 103 -0.24 2.99 3.04
CA VAL A 103 0.98 2.75 3.80
C VAL A 103 1.91 3.94 3.80
N ILE A 104 2.13 4.57 2.63
CA ILE A 104 3.17 5.59 2.46
C ILE A 104 2.99 6.75 3.44
N ARG A 105 1.75 7.14 3.76
CA ARG A 105 1.44 8.17 4.75
C ARG A 105 2.06 7.93 6.14
N HIS A 106 2.39 6.69 6.45
CA HIS A 106 2.96 6.28 7.74
C HIS A 106 4.49 6.16 7.69
N ILE A 107 5.09 6.35 6.52
CA ILE A 107 6.53 6.22 6.33
C ILE A 107 7.18 7.61 6.44
N PRO A 108 8.19 7.82 7.30
CA PRO A 108 8.91 9.08 7.39
C PRO A 108 9.47 9.52 6.03
N ASN A 109 9.54 10.84 5.80
CA ASN A 109 10.01 11.39 4.52
C ASN A 109 11.40 10.87 4.14
N GLN A 110 12.29 10.72 5.10
CA GLN A 110 13.65 10.20 4.91
C GLN A 110 13.69 8.75 4.41
N ASP A 111 12.63 7.97 4.64
CA ASP A 111 12.56 6.55 4.24
C ASP A 111 11.89 6.34 2.88
N ILE A 112 11.30 7.40 2.29
CA ILE A 112 10.57 7.29 1.01
C ILE A 112 11.50 6.90 -0.13
N GLN A 113 12.69 7.50 -0.20
CA GLN A 113 13.67 7.17 -1.24
C GLN A 113 14.09 5.69 -1.15
N TRP A 114 14.33 5.20 0.07
CA TRP A 114 14.64 3.79 0.27
C TRP A 114 13.48 2.87 -0.17
N LEU A 115 12.23 3.25 0.12
CA LEU A 115 11.05 2.49 -0.30
C LEU A 115 10.92 2.44 -1.83
N LYS A 116 11.14 3.60 -2.49
CA LYS A 116 11.15 3.69 -3.94
C LYS A 116 12.18 2.74 -4.54
N GLU A 117 13.44 2.80 -4.08
CA GLU A 117 14.51 1.92 -4.54
C GLU A 117 14.20 0.43 -4.30
N LEU A 118 13.53 0.11 -3.19
CA LEU A 118 13.06 -1.25 -2.95
C LEU A 118 12.06 -1.70 -4.02
N PHE A 119 11.10 -0.86 -4.37
CA PHE A 119 10.09 -1.18 -5.37
C PHE A 119 10.71 -1.29 -6.76
N GLU A 120 11.56 -0.35 -7.18
CA GLU A 120 12.30 -0.38 -8.45
C GLU A 120 13.10 -1.67 -8.61
N ARG A 121 13.81 -2.04 -7.54
CA ARG A 121 14.63 -3.24 -7.54
C ARG A 121 13.82 -4.52 -7.59
N THR A 122 12.62 -4.57 -6.98
CA THR A 122 11.88 -5.83 -6.77
C THR A 122 10.69 -6.02 -7.70
N ALA A 123 10.13 -4.96 -8.29
CA ALA A 123 9.02 -5.04 -9.23
C ALA A 123 9.50 -5.45 -10.63
N LYS A 124 8.67 -6.25 -11.34
CA LYS A 124 8.91 -6.66 -12.72
C LYS A 124 7.97 -6.01 -13.73
N LYS A 125 6.71 -5.79 -13.36
CA LYS A 125 5.66 -5.40 -14.30
C LYS A 125 4.93 -4.16 -13.86
N PHE A 126 4.46 -4.11 -12.60
CA PHE A 126 3.82 -2.91 -12.09
C PHE A 126 3.95 -2.77 -10.57
N VAL A 127 3.83 -1.53 -10.13
CA VAL A 127 3.63 -1.13 -8.74
C VAL A 127 2.34 -0.32 -8.66
N LEU A 128 1.47 -0.63 -7.72
CA LEU A 128 0.28 0.15 -7.42
C LEU A 128 0.41 0.74 -6.02
N ILE A 129 0.43 2.06 -5.95
CA ILE A 129 0.34 2.83 -4.71
C ILE A 129 -1.09 3.33 -4.57
N GLY A 130 -1.77 2.93 -3.52
CA GLY A 130 -3.14 3.33 -3.24
C GLY A 130 -3.24 4.19 -1.98
N GLU A 131 -3.79 5.40 -2.10
CA GLU A 131 -3.94 6.33 -0.99
C GLU A 131 -5.31 7.01 -1.01
N PHE A 132 -5.69 7.64 0.10
CA PHE A 132 -6.84 8.52 0.12
C PHE A 132 -6.51 9.86 -0.53
N ASP A 133 -7.46 10.40 -1.29
CA ASP A 133 -7.34 11.74 -1.88
C ASP A 133 -7.22 12.80 -0.77
N PRO A 134 -6.07 13.47 -0.65
CA PRO A 134 -5.84 14.47 0.39
C PRO A 134 -6.67 15.74 0.20
N THR A 135 -7.20 15.99 -1.00
CA THR A 135 -8.04 17.15 -1.28
C THR A 135 -9.47 16.99 -0.74
N PHE A 136 -9.83 15.77 -0.37
CA PHE A 136 -11.14 15.47 0.18
C PHE A 136 -11.17 15.87 1.66
N LYS A 137 -11.76 17.02 1.98
CA LYS A 137 -11.92 17.52 3.35
C LYS A 137 -12.74 16.53 4.17
N GLN A 138 -12.07 15.74 4.98
CA GLN A 138 -12.74 15.02 6.06
C GLN A 138 -13.30 16.05 7.05
N LYS A 139 -14.57 15.94 7.42
CA LYS A 139 -15.02 16.56 8.68
C LYS A 139 -14.10 16.03 9.77
N PRO A 140 -13.49 16.90 10.61
CA PRO A 140 -12.54 16.47 11.59
C PRO A 140 -13.24 15.54 12.59
N LYS A 141 -13.19 14.23 12.34
CA LYS A 141 -13.31 13.28 13.44
C LYS A 141 -12.10 13.53 14.30
N LYS A 142 -12.30 13.66 15.63
CA LYS A 142 -11.19 13.68 16.58
C LYS A 142 -10.26 12.52 16.22
N VAL A 143 -9.20 12.84 15.48
CA VAL A 143 -8.15 11.88 15.15
C VAL A 143 -7.35 11.78 16.43
N THR A 144 -7.55 10.71 17.14
CA THR A 144 -6.65 10.33 18.21
C THR A 144 -5.33 9.98 17.57
N ASN A 145 -4.35 10.85 17.75
CA ASN A 145 -2.90 10.64 17.60
C ASN A 145 -2.46 9.53 16.61
N SER A 146 -2.65 9.74 15.32
CA SER A 146 -1.83 9.05 14.33
C SER A 146 -1.05 10.14 13.60
N ASP A 147 0.26 10.09 13.71
CA ASP A 147 1.21 10.96 13.00
C ASP A 147 1.23 10.69 11.48
N SER A 148 0.09 10.31 10.91
CA SER A 148 -0.06 10.14 9.48
C SER A 148 -0.14 11.52 8.83
N GLU A 149 0.95 11.97 8.25
CA GLU A 149 0.98 13.16 7.43
C GLU A 149 0.02 13.01 6.25
N SER A 150 -0.91 13.94 6.10
CA SER A 150 -1.72 14.05 4.90
C SER A 150 -0.83 14.59 3.78
N ARG A 151 -0.25 13.68 3.00
CA ARG A 151 0.62 14.03 1.87
C ARG A 151 -0.21 14.44 0.66
N THR A 152 0.24 15.47 -0.03
CA THR A 152 -0.40 15.96 -1.26
C THR A 152 -0.10 15.04 -2.45
N ILE A 153 -0.89 15.15 -3.51
CA ILE A 153 -0.62 14.47 -4.78
C ILE A 153 0.76 14.88 -5.31
N ASP A 154 1.10 16.16 -5.24
CA ASP A 154 2.38 16.71 -5.68
C ASP A 154 3.57 16.05 -4.95
N PHE A 155 3.43 15.80 -3.64
CA PHE A 155 4.45 15.07 -2.89
C PHE A 155 4.79 13.72 -3.52
N TYR A 156 3.77 12.94 -3.91
CA TYR A 156 4.01 11.62 -4.51
C TYR A 156 4.59 11.75 -5.92
N GLN A 157 4.15 12.75 -6.69
CA GLN A 157 4.71 13.02 -8.02
C GLN A 157 6.19 13.39 -7.94
N GLU A 158 6.58 14.23 -6.99
CA GLU A 158 7.97 14.59 -6.75
C GLU A 158 8.80 13.41 -6.24
N ALA A 159 8.28 12.68 -5.24
CA ALA A 159 8.99 11.57 -4.61
C ALA A 159 9.28 10.41 -5.58
N PHE A 160 8.49 10.26 -6.64
CA PHE A 160 8.61 9.18 -7.62
C PHE A 160 8.89 9.70 -9.05
N ALA A 161 9.27 10.99 -9.20
CA ALA A 161 9.49 11.61 -10.52
C ALA A 161 10.59 10.94 -11.33
N ASP A 162 11.63 10.46 -10.67
CA ASP A 162 12.79 9.78 -11.25
C ASP A 162 12.67 8.25 -11.14
N TRP A 163 11.46 7.71 -11.33
CA TRP A 163 11.22 6.27 -11.32
C TRP A 163 12.07 5.55 -12.36
N ASP A 164 12.99 4.70 -11.90
CA ASP A 164 13.94 3.96 -12.73
C ASP A 164 13.70 2.44 -12.62
N SER A 165 12.62 2.00 -13.23
CA SER A 165 12.28 0.57 -13.25
C SER A 165 11.55 0.22 -14.54
N PRO A 166 11.73 -1.00 -15.09
CA PRO A 166 10.91 -1.49 -16.19
C PRO A 166 9.45 -1.74 -15.79
N ALA A 167 9.15 -1.74 -14.49
CA ALA A 167 7.79 -1.88 -13.99
C ALA A 167 7.04 -0.55 -14.09
N GLU A 168 5.80 -0.59 -14.57
CA GLU A 168 4.94 0.58 -14.60
C GLU A 168 4.49 0.98 -13.21
N LEU A 169 4.46 2.28 -12.91
CA LEU A 169 4.05 2.84 -11.63
C LEU A 169 2.65 3.45 -11.75
N TYR A 170 1.74 2.99 -10.91
CA TYR A 170 0.36 3.46 -10.84
C TYR A 170 0.06 4.07 -9.49
N PHE A 171 -0.64 5.21 -9.48
CA PHE A 171 -1.24 5.80 -8.29
C PHE A 171 -2.75 5.73 -8.37
N HIS A 172 -3.38 5.27 -7.28
CA HIS A 172 -4.82 5.25 -7.16
C HIS A 172 -5.26 6.09 -5.96
N TRP A 173 -5.92 7.20 -6.23
CA TRP A 173 -6.45 8.11 -5.23
C TRP A 173 -7.92 7.81 -4.99
N ARG A 174 -8.25 7.44 -3.76
CA ARG A 174 -9.63 7.16 -3.37
C ARG A 174 -10.25 8.30 -2.60
N LYS A 175 -11.48 8.64 -2.92
CA LYS A 175 -12.33 9.47 -2.08
C LYS A 175 -12.69 8.66 -0.82
N HIS A 176 -12.76 9.34 0.32
CA HIS A 176 -13.10 8.68 1.59
C HIS A 176 -14.51 8.07 1.54
N GLN A 177 -14.69 6.88 2.10
CA GLN A 177 -15.94 6.09 2.04
C GLN A 177 -17.22 6.79 2.52
N CYS A 178 -17.12 7.91 3.25
CA CYS A 178 -18.27 8.58 3.86
C CYS A 178 -19.13 9.37 2.88
N ASP A 179 -18.67 9.64 1.64
CA ASP A 179 -19.34 10.51 0.67
C ASP A 179 -19.58 9.89 -0.72
N LEU A 180 -19.38 8.58 -0.84
CA LEU A 180 -19.54 7.88 -2.12
C LEU A 180 -21.02 7.63 -2.42
N THR A 181 -21.63 8.49 -3.18
CA THR A 181 -22.68 8.07 -4.12
C THR A 181 -21.97 7.33 -5.27
N LYS A 182 -22.49 6.19 -5.71
CA LYS A 182 -21.93 5.25 -6.70
C LYS A 182 -21.45 5.80 -8.07
N LYS A 183 -21.32 7.11 -8.24
CA LYS A 183 -21.03 7.78 -9.52
C LYS A 183 -19.68 8.50 -9.58
N ASP A 184 -18.94 8.60 -8.49
CA ASP A 184 -17.66 9.28 -8.49
C ASP A 184 -16.54 8.27 -8.78
N ASN A 185 -16.10 8.23 -10.03
CA ASN A 185 -15.00 7.39 -10.47
C ASN A 185 -13.70 7.81 -9.78
N ASP A 186 -13.05 6.85 -9.14
CA ASP A 186 -11.69 6.99 -8.65
C ASP A 186 -10.76 7.26 -9.86
N LYS A 187 -9.76 8.13 -9.67
CA LYS A 187 -8.78 8.40 -10.73
C LYS A 187 -7.60 7.46 -10.59
N ILE A 188 -7.32 6.70 -11.63
CA ILE A 188 -6.04 6.01 -11.79
C ILE A 188 -5.16 6.94 -12.63
N ILE A 189 -4.02 7.32 -12.07
CA ILE A 189 -3.03 8.13 -12.77
C ILE A 189 -1.82 7.23 -13.01
N ASN A 190 -1.48 7.01 -14.28
CA ASN A 190 -0.20 6.43 -14.67
C ASN A 190 0.80 7.58 -14.77
N ILE A 191 1.90 7.48 -14.05
CA ILE A 191 3.03 8.41 -14.14
C ILE A 191 4.13 7.64 -14.87
N MET A 192 4.25 7.88 -16.16
CA MET A 192 5.40 7.49 -16.95
C MET A 192 6.36 8.65 -17.06
#